data_ea557eaa2d1baa29f3de0c3f6cd9ec35
#
_entry.id   ea557eaa2d1baa29f3de0c3f6cd9ec35
#
_cell.length_a   1.000
_cell.length_b   1.000
_cell.length_c   1.000
_cell.angle_alpha   90.00
_cell.angle_beta   90.00
_cell.angle_gamma   90.00
#
_symmetry.space_group_name_H-M   'P 1'
#
loop_
_entity.id
_entity.type
_entity.pdbx_description
1 polymer ?
#
loop_
_entity_poly.entity_id
_entity_poly.type
_entity_poly.pdbx_seq_one_letter_code
_entity_poly.pdbx_strand_id
1 'polypeptide(L)'
;SNFKINNLVAIIDKNNFQQTGSTDEIMKNKNLKEKWSSFGWNVIEIDGHNIEEIYDSLTINEIKDKPKLILANTIKGKGLKFAENKNEWHHSILTQKFYDEAIKDINND
;
A
#
# COMPACT_ATOMS: atom_id res chain seq x y z
N SER A 1 10.65 16.50 11.38
CA SER A 1 9.46 16.97 12.09
C SER A 1 9.90 17.77 13.34
N ASN A 2 9.47 19.01 13.45
CA ASN A 2 9.88 19.89 14.56
C ASN A 2 9.28 19.48 15.92
N PHE A 3 8.31 18.57 15.96
CA PHE A 3 7.54 18.25 17.16
C PHE A 3 7.92 16.92 17.82
N LYS A 4 8.95 16.21 17.36
CA LYS A 4 9.39 14.91 17.91
C LYS A 4 8.22 13.92 18.15
N ILE A 5 7.29 13.87 17.24
CA ILE A 5 6.14 12.95 17.29
C ILE A 5 6.65 11.54 17.00
N ASN A 6 6.74 10.70 18.01
CA ASN A 6 7.28 9.34 17.90
C ASN A 6 6.21 8.25 17.97
N ASN A 7 4.95 8.63 18.18
CA ASN A 7 3.80 7.72 18.28
C ASN A 7 2.87 7.75 17.05
N LEU A 8 3.26 8.50 16.01
CA LEU A 8 2.51 8.56 14.76
C LEU A 8 3.02 7.50 13.79
N VAL A 9 2.11 6.69 13.27
CA VAL A 9 2.35 5.75 12.18
C VAL A 9 1.47 6.15 11.01
N ALA A 10 2.08 6.39 9.86
CA ALA A 10 1.38 6.61 8.60
C ALA A 10 1.66 5.44 7.67
N ILE A 11 0.67 5.05 6.86
CA ILE A 11 0.81 3.99 5.86
C ILE A 11 0.45 4.57 4.50
N ILE A 12 1.34 4.38 3.53
CA ILE A 12 1.07 4.66 2.13
C ILE A 12 0.84 3.33 1.42
N ASP A 13 -0.38 3.11 0.94
CA ASP A 13 -0.71 2.01 0.04
C ASP A 13 -0.21 2.35 -1.38
N LYS A 14 0.94 1.77 -1.73
CA LYS A 14 1.62 2.00 -3.00
C LYS A 14 1.20 0.93 -4.01
N ASN A 15 0.01 1.07 -4.56
CA ASN A 15 -0.58 0.11 -5.48
C ASN A 15 -0.35 0.42 -6.97
N ASN A 16 0.44 1.46 -7.29
CA ASN A 16 0.75 1.93 -8.64
C ASN A 16 -0.45 2.39 -9.48
N PHE A 17 -1.64 2.53 -8.86
CA PHE A 17 -2.84 3.03 -9.52
C PHE A 17 -3.43 4.21 -8.78
N GLN A 18 -3.92 5.20 -9.55
CA GLN A 18 -4.75 6.30 -9.06
C GLN A 18 -6.05 6.35 -9.88
N GLN A 19 -7.05 7.08 -9.39
CA GLN A 19 -8.36 7.19 -10.05
C GLN A 19 -8.29 7.61 -11.53
N THR A 20 -7.24 8.29 -11.95
CA THR A 20 -7.12 8.94 -13.27
C THR A 20 -5.99 8.41 -14.16
N GLY A 21 -5.31 7.31 -13.80
CA GLY A 21 -4.24 6.75 -14.62
C GLY A 21 -3.18 5.98 -13.85
N SER A 22 -2.19 5.44 -14.56
CA SER A 22 -1.04 4.82 -13.92
C SER A 22 -0.11 5.88 -13.33
N THR A 23 0.50 5.58 -12.18
CA THR A 23 1.44 6.50 -11.52
C THR A 23 2.75 6.69 -12.28
N ASP A 24 3.01 5.93 -13.34
CA ASP A 24 4.16 6.13 -14.23
C ASP A 24 4.03 7.40 -15.06
N GLU A 25 2.81 7.83 -15.39
CA GLU A 25 2.56 9.13 -16.00
C GLU A 25 2.71 10.28 -14.99
N ILE A 26 2.53 10.00 -13.71
CA ILE A 26 2.79 10.91 -12.62
C ILE A 26 4.22 10.69 -12.13
N MET A 27 5.16 11.07 -12.93
CA MET A 27 6.61 10.90 -12.89
C MET A 27 7.34 11.33 -11.60
N LYS A 28 6.74 11.25 -10.40
CA LYS A 28 7.34 11.88 -9.22
C LYS A 28 7.40 11.02 -7.96
N ASN A 29 6.97 9.77 -8.01
CA ASN A 29 6.97 8.92 -6.82
C ASN A 29 8.14 7.91 -6.77
N LYS A 30 9.10 7.99 -7.69
CA LYS A 30 10.24 7.07 -7.71
C LYS A 30 11.12 7.11 -6.47
N ASN A 31 11.03 8.17 -5.66
CA ASN A 31 11.84 8.36 -4.45
C ASN A 31 11.01 8.74 -3.22
N LEU A 32 9.84 8.13 -3.03
CA LEU A 32 9.02 8.40 -1.84
C LEU A 32 9.80 8.16 -0.54
N LYS A 33 10.54 7.07 -0.46
CA LYS A 33 11.35 6.73 0.70
C LYS A 33 12.34 7.85 1.05
N GLU A 34 13.10 8.32 0.05
CA GLU A 34 14.08 9.39 0.26
C GLU A 34 13.42 10.71 0.63
N LYS A 35 12.32 11.07 -0.03
CA LYS A 35 11.57 12.30 0.26
C LYS A 35 11.05 12.31 1.69
N TRP A 36 10.39 11.26 2.12
CA TRP A 36 9.85 11.19 3.47
C TRP A 36 10.97 11.11 4.54
N SER A 37 12.05 10.40 4.23
CA SER A 37 13.23 10.37 5.12
C SER A 37 13.84 11.77 5.28
N SER A 38 13.90 12.58 4.21
CA SER A 38 14.42 13.95 4.27
C SER A 38 13.54 14.88 5.11
N PHE A 39 12.24 14.57 5.25
CA PHE A 39 11.33 15.26 6.17
C PHE A 39 11.41 14.77 7.62
N GLY A 40 12.33 13.86 7.93
CA GLY A 40 12.55 13.36 9.28
C GLY A 40 11.69 12.19 9.70
N TRP A 41 11.11 11.46 8.73
CA TRP A 41 10.35 10.23 8.99
C TRP A 41 11.26 9.01 9.00
N ASN A 42 10.96 8.04 9.87
CA ASN A 42 11.50 6.69 9.77
C ASN A 42 10.68 5.90 8.75
N VAL A 43 11.26 5.62 7.58
CA VAL A 43 10.54 5.01 6.46
C VAL A 43 10.90 3.54 6.32
N ILE A 44 9.91 2.68 6.41
CA ILE A 44 9.99 1.23 6.22
C ILE A 44 9.22 0.87 4.95
N GLU A 45 9.83 0.15 4.03
CA GLU A 45 9.18 -0.35 2.83
C GLU A 45 8.97 -1.85 2.95
N ILE A 46 7.74 -2.30 2.67
CA ILE A 46 7.30 -3.68 2.87
C ILE A 46 6.50 -4.21 1.68
N ASP A 47 6.39 -5.53 1.57
CA ASP A 47 5.31 -6.16 0.81
C ASP A 47 4.01 -6.03 1.60
N GLY A 48 3.07 -5.23 1.08
CA GLY A 48 1.76 -4.98 1.71
C GLY A 48 0.81 -6.19 1.71
N HIS A 49 1.21 -7.31 1.11
CA HIS A 49 0.46 -8.58 1.15
C HIS A 49 1.12 -9.62 2.07
N ASN A 50 2.27 -9.30 2.67
CA ASN A 50 2.96 -10.17 3.62
C ASN A 50 2.58 -9.77 5.05
N ILE A 51 1.81 -10.63 5.72
CA ILE A 51 1.30 -10.37 7.07
C ILE A 51 2.42 -10.25 8.11
N GLU A 52 3.50 -11.02 7.97
CA GLU A 52 4.66 -10.96 8.89
C GLU A 52 5.36 -9.60 8.75
N GLU A 53 5.62 -9.13 7.53
CA GLU A 53 6.23 -7.83 7.29
C GLU A 53 5.35 -6.68 7.80
N ILE A 54 4.03 -6.78 7.64
CA ILE A 54 3.08 -5.80 8.18
C ILE A 54 3.17 -5.77 9.70
N TYR A 55 3.11 -6.93 10.35
CA TYR A 55 3.19 -7.05 11.81
C TYR A 55 4.52 -6.47 12.34
N ASP A 56 5.63 -6.87 11.76
CA ASP A 56 6.96 -6.41 12.17
C ASP A 56 7.11 -4.90 11.98
N SER A 57 6.66 -4.36 10.85
CA SER A 57 6.73 -2.92 10.58
C SER A 57 5.93 -2.08 11.57
N LEU A 58 4.84 -2.61 12.10
CA LEU A 58 4.01 -1.94 13.10
C LEU A 58 4.59 -2.03 14.51
N THR A 59 5.22 -3.15 14.85
CA THR A 59 5.66 -3.46 16.23
C THR A 59 7.10 -3.01 16.52
N ILE A 60 7.99 -3.04 15.53
CA ILE A 60 9.40 -2.67 15.72
C ILE A 60 9.53 -1.15 15.76
N ASN A 61 10.03 -0.62 16.86
CA ASN A 61 10.40 0.78 17.02
C ASN A 61 11.91 0.94 16.91
N GLU A 62 12.41 1.13 15.68
CA GLU A 62 13.86 1.22 15.45
C GLU A 62 14.44 2.60 15.75
N ILE A 63 13.67 3.67 15.63
CA ILE A 63 14.16 5.04 15.80
C ILE A 63 13.27 5.81 16.76
N LYS A 64 13.85 6.19 17.91
CA LYS A 64 13.21 7.10 18.86
C LYS A 64 13.10 8.51 18.27
N ASP A 65 12.08 9.23 18.66
CA ASP A 65 11.82 10.64 18.29
C ASP A 65 11.49 10.93 16.82
N LYS A 66 11.13 9.91 16.04
CA LYS A 66 10.67 10.09 14.67
C LYS A 66 9.32 9.41 14.42
N PRO A 67 8.40 10.02 13.67
CA PRO A 67 7.21 9.34 13.19
C PRO A 67 7.60 8.25 12.20
N LYS A 68 6.82 7.17 12.18
CA LYS A 68 7.02 6.03 11.29
C LYS A 68 6.16 6.16 10.05
N LEU A 69 6.75 5.94 8.88
CA LEU A 69 6.03 5.79 7.62
C LEU A 69 6.27 4.39 7.07
N ILE A 70 5.19 3.68 6.79
CA ILE A 70 5.22 2.38 6.14
C ILE A 70 4.81 2.57 4.68
N LEU A 71 5.70 2.24 3.75
CA LEU A 71 5.42 2.17 2.33
C LEU A 71 5.04 0.72 1.99
N ALA A 72 3.75 0.44 1.89
CA ALA A 72 3.25 -0.88 1.57
C ALA A 72 3.12 -1.03 0.04
N ASN A 73 3.99 -1.82 -0.57
CA ASN A 73 3.85 -2.20 -1.98
C ASN A 73 2.73 -3.20 -2.10
N THR A 74 1.70 -2.87 -2.87
CA THR A 74 0.51 -3.69 -3.04
C THR A 74 0.14 -3.87 -4.50
N ILE A 75 -0.70 -4.86 -4.75
CA ILE A 75 -1.35 -5.09 -6.02
C ILE A 75 -2.83 -4.74 -5.85
N LYS A 76 -3.31 -3.74 -6.60
CA LYS A 76 -4.73 -3.39 -6.61
C LYS A 76 -5.57 -4.60 -6.97
N GLY A 77 -6.58 -4.94 -6.16
CA GLY A 77 -7.47 -6.07 -6.39
C GLY A 77 -6.85 -7.45 -6.15
N LYS A 78 -5.74 -7.53 -5.41
CA LYS A 78 -5.05 -8.78 -5.06
C LYS A 78 -6.02 -9.85 -4.55
N GLY A 79 -5.89 -11.06 -5.10
CA GLY A 79 -6.74 -12.21 -4.76
C GLY A 79 -7.94 -12.39 -5.70
N LEU A 80 -8.28 -11.38 -6.52
CA LEU A 80 -9.36 -11.46 -7.51
C LEU A 80 -8.78 -11.27 -8.91
N LYS A 81 -8.57 -12.36 -9.65
CA LYS A 81 -7.89 -12.34 -10.97
C LYS A 81 -8.52 -11.37 -11.97
N PHE A 82 -9.83 -11.20 -11.93
CA PHE A 82 -10.53 -10.27 -12.80
C PHE A 82 -10.30 -8.79 -12.42
N ALA A 83 -9.87 -8.50 -11.16
CA ALA A 83 -9.71 -7.16 -10.64
C ALA A 83 -8.23 -6.73 -10.49
N GLU A 84 -7.29 -7.68 -10.44
CA GLU A 84 -5.87 -7.38 -10.25
C GLU A 84 -5.33 -6.42 -11.31
N ASN A 85 -4.70 -5.35 -10.84
CA ASN A 85 -4.08 -4.30 -11.68
C ASN A 85 -5.03 -3.65 -12.70
N LYS A 86 -6.33 -3.62 -12.41
CA LYS A 86 -7.32 -2.99 -13.28
C LYS A 86 -7.95 -1.77 -12.63
N ASN A 87 -7.74 -0.61 -13.25
CA ASN A 87 -8.23 0.66 -12.72
C ASN A 87 -9.76 0.76 -12.73
N GLU A 88 -10.43 0.07 -13.65
CA GLU A 88 -11.89 0.04 -13.76
C GLU A 88 -12.59 -0.47 -12.49
N TRP A 89 -11.92 -1.32 -11.71
CA TRP A 89 -12.43 -1.85 -10.45
C TRP A 89 -12.34 -0.87 -9.27
N HIS A 90 -11.99 0.37 -9.53
CA HIS A 90 -12.11 1.41 -8.51
C HIS A 90 -13.58 1.79 -8.21
N HIS A 91 -14.45 1.71 -9.22
CA HIS A 91 -15.88 2.04 -9.16
C HIS A 91 -16.78 1.07 -9.95
N SER A 92 -16.42 -0.20 -10.03
CA SER A 92 -17.22 -1.17 -10.75
C SER A 92 -18.29 -1.81 -9.87
N ILE A 93 -19.44 -2.16 -10.48
CA ILE A 93 -20.51 -2.88 -9.81
C ILE A 93 -20.18 -4.38 -9.84
N LEU A 94 -20.25 -5.03 -8.68
CA LEU A 94 -20.11 -6.48 -8.58
C LEU A 94 -21.37 -7.16 -9.10
N THR A 95 -21.32 -7.71 -10.30
CA THR A 95 -22.41 -8.53 -10.86
C THR A 95 -22.39 -9.94 -10.26
N GLN A 96 -23.48 -10.70 -10.39
CA GLN A 96 -23.53 -12.09 -9.91
C GLN A 96 -22.40 -12.94 -10.51
N LYS A 97 -22.11 -12.75 -11.81
CA LYS A 97 -21.00 -13.45 -12.47
C LYS A 97 -19.64 -13.19 -11.77
N PHE A 98 -19.31 -11.93 -11.51
CA PHE A 98 -18.05 -11.58 -10.84
C PHE A 98 -18.02 -12.00 -9.38
N TYR A 99 -19.17 -12.01 -8.70
CA TYR A 99 -19.27 -12.58 -7.38
C TYR A 99 -18.92 -14.07 -7.37
N ASP A 100 -19.48 -14.84 -8.28
CA ASP A 100 -19.22 -16.29 -8.39
C ASP A 100 -17.74 -16.57 -8.74
N GLU A 101 -17.13 -15.73 -9.59
CA GLU A 101 -15.70 -15.80 -9.90
C GLU A 101 -14.85 -15.46 -8.68
N ALA A 102 -15.21 -14.42 -7.92
CA ALA A 102 -14.50 -14.04 -6.70
C ALA A 102 -14.48 -15.15 -5.66
N ILE A 103 -15.64 -15.79 -5.43
CA ILE A 103 -15.73 -16.92 -4.49
C ILE A 103 -14.84 -18.10 -4.93
N LYS A 104 -14.73 -18.35 -6.22
CA LYS A 104 -13.82 -19.40 -6.75
C LYS A 104 -12.35 -19.02 -6.53
N ASP A 105 -11.97 -17.78 -6.79
CA ASP A 105 -10.60 -17.33 -6.61
C ASP A 105 -10.19 -17.42 -5.14
N ILE A 106 -11.04 -16.96 -4.21
CA ILE A 106 -10.76 -16.98 -2.76
C ILE A 106 -10.65 -18.41 -2.21
N ASN A 107 -11.45 -19.35 -2.72
CA ASN A 107 -11.43 -20.74 -2.24
C ASN A 107 -10.31 -21.60 -2.85
N ASN A 108 -9.61 -21.08 -3.88
CA ASN A 108 -8.52 -21.82 -4.54
C ASN A 108 -7.12 -21.31 -4.15
N ASP A 109 -7.04 -20.33 -3.29
CA ASP A 109 -5.83 -19.89 -2.61
C ASP A 109 -5.71 -20.66 -1.27
#